data_6e4130e161ff257f8f1aaa47ad457479
#
_entry.id   6e4130e161ff257f8f1aaa47ad457479
#
_cell.length_a   1.000
_cell.length_b   1.000
_cell.length_c   1.000
_cell.angle_alpha   90.00
_cell.angle_beta   90.00
_cell.angle_gamma   90.00
#
_symmetry.space_group_name_H-M   'P 1'
#
loop_
_entity.id
_entity.type
_entity.pdbx_description
1 polymer ?
#
loop_
_entity_poly.entity_id
_entity_poly.type
_entity_poly.pdbx_seq_one_letter_code
_entity_poly.pdbx_strand_id
1 'polypeptide(L)'
;MLLRWANFFVNMGGTAEVISDLCPFLGQRSFLFLKGKVRKMIKPSFSEIMAIKDEYDVIPVYKEVYADSVTPITLLRKILQKSDKCFLLESIEGGEKWGRYSFIGCNPKARLVYKNGVLTITGEGELSIKTSKPYNEIRKYMKNYKTPRFNELPPFTGGLVGYYGYAMIAVSEQVLKLKDSETNDFDLMLFDKIIAYDHLREKITVIVNMKTNDTKGQYELAVNDINEIINTITDSAQPKKLESDAEVKFKSTYTKEEFCEMVNRVKEYIINGDIFQCVVSRRFEAEYKGSLLNAYRVLRITNPSPYMVYMNIEGDEIISTSPETLVKLQNGTLNTFPIAGSRPRGKTEDEDNALAEELINDEKELAEHNMLVDLGRNDIGKISKFNSVKVTSYQQILKYSKIMHICSEVEGEIKDGLDAFDAVEALLPAGTLSGAPKIRACQIIDELEKTPRGVYGGALGYVDFNGNLDTCIAIRMAVKKGDRVYIQAGAGIVADSNPESEYTETYNKALAVINAVKNAGEVDAL
;
A
#
# COMPACT_ATOMS: atom_id res chain seq x y z
N MET A 1 41.19 -23.32 14.09
CA MET A 1 40.13 -24.27 13.75
C MET A 1 38.83 -23.95 14.50
N LEU A 2 38.88 -23.80 15.81
CA LEU A 2 37.71 -23.46 16.67
C LEU A 2 37.00 -22.15 16.31
N LEU A 3 37.72 -21.09 15.93
CA LEU A 3 37.16 -19.82 15.49
C LEU A 3 36.39 -19.90 14.14
N ARG A 4 36.78 -20.85 13.26
CA ARG A 4 36.02 -21.10 12.01
C ARG A 4 34.73 -21.86 12.27
N TRP A 5 34.70 -22.76 13.25
CA TRP A 5 33.49 -23.48 13.66
C TRP A 5 32.49 -22.57 14.41
N ALA A 6 32.98 -21.70 15.29
CA ALA A 6 32.13 -20.72 15.96
C ALA A 6 31.46 -19.73 14.97
N ASN A 7 32.21 -19.27 13.96
CA ASN A 7 31.67 -18.45 12.88
C ASN A 7 30.69 -19.21 11.98
N PHE A 8 30.90 -20.51 11.76
CA PHE A 8 29.96 -21.34 10.99
C PHE A 8 28.65 -21.54 11.75
N PHE A 9 28.66 -21.76 13.06
CA PHE A 9 27.46 -21.91 13.90
C PHE A 9 26.69 -20.59 14.08
N VAL A 10 27.39 -19.47 14.22
CA VAL A 10 26.74 -18.14 14.27
C VAL A 10 26.05 -17.80 12.95
N ASN A 11 26.63 -18.21 11.83
CA ASN A 11 25.97 -18.03 10.50
C ASN A 11 24.78 -18.98 10.26
N MET A 12 24.65 -20.04 11.05
CA MET A 12 23.52 -20.99 11.00
C MET A 12 22.40 -20.66 12.01
N GLY A 13 22.43 -19.52 12.70
CA GLY A 13 21.39 -19.08 13.64
C GLY A 13 21.47 -19.73 15.03
N GLY A 14 22.59 -20.35 15.39
CA GLY A 14 22.80 -20.91 16.73
C GLY A 14 22.85 -19.84 17.82
N THR A 15 22.13 -20.04 18.93
CA THR A 15 22.13 -19.11 20.07
C THR A 15 23.45 -19.17 20.85
N ALA A 16 23.78 -18.06 21.51
CA ALA A 16 25.01 -17.92 22.29
C ALA A 16 25.13 -18.95 23.44
N GLU A 17 23.99 -19.45 23.96
CA GLU A 17 23.96 -20.48 25.03
C GLU A 17 24.42 -21.86 24.55
N VAL A 18 24.04 -22.25 23.32
CA VAL A 18 24.46 -23.53 22.73
C VAL A 18 25.96 -23.57 22.49
N ILE A 19 26.60 -22.42 22.24
CA ILE A 19 28.05 -22.33 22.03
C ILE A 19 28.82 -22.40 23.37
N SER A 20 28.21 -21.91 24.50
CA SER A 20 28.83 -21.99 25.83
C SER A 20 28.93 -23.42 26.34
N ASP A 21 27.95 -24.24 26.02
CA ASP A 21 27.89 -25.65 26.48
C ASP A 21 28.80 -26.57 25.66
N LEU A 22 29.14 -26.15 24.42
CA LEU A 22 30.01 -26.93 23.53
C LEU A 22 31.52 -26.61 23.65
N CYS A 23 31.89 -25.53 24.33
CA CYS A 23 33.29 -25.13 24.37
C CYS A 23 33.67 -24.40 25.67
N PRO A 24 33.96 -25.14 26.79
CA PRO A 24 34.29 -24.57 28.11
C PRO A 24 35.62 -23.79 28.17
N PHE A 25 36.40 -23.77 27.10
CA PHE A 25 37.72 -23.09 27.05
C PHE A 25 37.68 -21.66 26.46
N LEU A 26 36.54 -21.16 26.02
CA LEU A 26 36.41 -19.77 25.58
C LEU A 26 36.06 -18.88 26.79
N GLY A 27 37.03 -18.18 27.33
CA GLY A 27 36.83 -17.30 28.48
C GLY A 27 35.78 -16.23 28.23
N GLN A 28 35.06 -15.81 29.28
CA GLN A 28 33.97 -14.79 29.26
C GLN A 28 34.29 -13.51 28.49
N ARG A 29 35.57 -13.10 28.40
CA ARG A 29 36.02 -11.93 27.63
C ARG A 29 35.88 -12.10 26.11
N SER A 30 36.15 -13.30 25.58
CA SER A 30 36.00 -13.59 24.15
C SER A 30 34.53 -13.68 23.74
N PHE A 31 33.67 -14.12 24.65
CA PHE A 31 32.22 -14.20 24.46
C PHE A 31 31.53 -12.82 24.46
N LEU A 32 31.98 -11.92 25.35
CA LEU A 32 31.56 -10.51 25.36
C LEU A 32 32.00 -9.76 24.11
N PHE A 33 33.19 -10.10 23.57
CA PHE A 33 33.71 -9.49 22.35
C PHE A 33 32.94 -9.95 21.10
N LEU A 34 32.51 -11.22 21.04
CA LEU A 34 31.62 -11.74 19.97
C LEU A 34 30.19 -11.21 20.08
N LYS A 35 29.61 -11.18 21.29
CA LYS A 35 28.31 -10.52 21.52
C LYS A 35 28.34 -9.01 21.17
N GLY A 36 29.44 -8.33 21.46
CA GLY A 36 29.61 -6.91 21.13
C GLY A 36 29.81 -6.65 19.63
N LYS A 37 30.38 -7.56 18.87
CA LYS A 37 30.59 -7.41 17.41
C LYS A 37 29.31 -7.66 16.59
N VAL A 38 28.49 -8.64 16.97
CA VAL A 38 27.23 -8.94 16.26
C VAL A 38 26.18 -7.83 16.48
N ARG A 39 26.27 -7.06 17.58
CA ARG A 39 25.28 -6.02 17.94
C ARG A 39 25.54 -4.62 17.36
N LYS A 40 26.62 -4.34 16.62
CA LYS A 40 27.07 -2.96 16.38
C LYS A 40 27.39 -2.54 14.93
N MET A 41 27.22 -3.38 13.93
CA MET A 41 27.67 -2.99 12.59
C MET A 41 26.57 -2.29 11.78
N ILE A 42 26.77 -1.00 11.54
CA ILE A 42 26.12 -0.28 10.45
C ILE A 42 26.71 -0.79 9.14
N LYS A 43 25.90 -1.05 8.15
CA LYS A 43 26.25 -1.54 6.82
C LYS A 43 25.70 -0.61 5.75
N PRO A 44 26.36 -0.49 4.61
CA PRO A 44 27.75 -0.85 4.38
C PRO A 44 28.71 -0.05 5.28
N SER A 45 29.93 -0.53 5.46
CA SER A 45 31.01 0.26 6.10
C SER A 45 31.39 1.44 5.21
N PHE A 46 32.01 2.46 5.80
CA PHE A 46 32.48 3.63 5.03
C PHE A 46 33.42 3.25 3.88
N SER A 47 34.30 2.25 4.07
CA SER A 47 35.19 1.77 3.01
C SER A 47 34.47 1.09 1.85
N GLU A 48 33.40 0.33 2.13
CA GLU A 48 32.55 -0.28 1.09
C GLU A 48 31.79 0.78 0.30
N ILE A 49 31.28 1.81 0.97
CA ILE A 49 30.62 2.95 0.32
C ILE A 49 31.58 3.69 -0.60
N MET A 50 32.82 3.95 -0.13
CA MET A 50 33.84 4.62 -0.93
C MET A 50 34.18 3.88 -2.22
N ALA A 51 34.02 2.56 -2.26
CA ALA A 51 34.27 1.73 -3.44
C ALA A 51 33.22 1.87 -4.53
N ILE A 52 31.96 2.28 -4.18
CA ILE A 52 30.83 2.31 -5.12
C ILE A 52 30.20 3.70 -5.30
N LYS A 53 30.63 4.71 -4.54
CA LYS A 53 29.98 6.03 -4.45
C LYS A 53 29.85 6.77 -5.80
N ASP A 54 30.77 6.51 -6.72
CA ASP A 54 30.81 7.20 -8.01
C ASP A 54 29.81 6.62 -9.04
N GLU A 55 29.20 5.46 -8.72
CA GLU A 55 28.22 4.78 -9.58
C GLU A 55 26.75 5.16 -9.23
N TYR A 56 26.53 5.74 -8.03
CA TYR A 56 25.19 5.96 -7.47
C TYR A 56 25.03 7.36 -6.88
N ASP A 57 23.80 7.90 -6.93
CA ASP A 57 23.44 9.19 -6.34
C ASP A 57 23.13 9.07 -4.85
N VAL A 58 22.54 7.93 -4.46
CA VAL A 58 22.21 7.61 -3.07
C VAL A 58 22.62 6.17 -2.76
N ILE A 59 23.05 5.91 -1.52
CA ILE A 59 23.42 4.57 -1.06
C ILE A 59 22.68 4.29 0.25
N PRO A 60 21.95 3.17 0.37
CA PRO A 60 21.29 2.78 1.61
C PRO A 60 22.30 2.36 2.66
N VAL A 61 22.34 3.08 3.77
CA VAL A 61 23.06 2.73 5.00
C VAL A 61 22.04 2.19 5.98
N TYR A 62 22.31 1.06 6.62
CA TYR A 62 21.31 0.40 7.43
C TYR A 62 21.87 -0.30 8.67
N LYS A 63 20.98 -0.56 9.63
CA LYS A 63 21.27 -1.33 10.82
C LYS A 63 20.06 -2.16 11.23
N GLU A 64 20.31 -3.43 11.57
CA GLU A 64 19.28 -4.32 12.12
C GLU A 64 19.26 -4.25 13.65
N VAL A 65 18.05 -4.29 14.21
CA VAL A 65 17.77 -4.44 15.65
C VAL A 65 16.68 -5.49 15.86
N TYR A 66 16.60 -6.06 17.07
CA TYR A 66 15.52 -6.99 17.40
C TYR A 66 14.21 -6.25 17.61
N ALA A 67 13.09 -6.90 17.24
CA ALA A 67 11.73 -6.35 17.29
C ALA A 67 10.88 -6.94 18.43
N ASP A 68 11.52 -7.61 19.38
CA ASP A 68 10.88 -8.37 20.47
C ASP A 68 10.08 -7.52 21.49
N SER A 69 10.30 -6.20 21.49
CA SER A 69 9.69 -5.30 22.49
C SER A 69 8.78 -4.21 21.91
N VAL A 70 8.63 -4.14 20.57
CA VAL A 70 7.86 -3.07 19.92
C VAL A 70 7.08 -3.60 18.72
N THR A 71 5.85 -3.08 18.53
CA THR A 71 5.03 -3.38 17.34
C THR A 71 5.07 -2.23 16.34
N PRO A 72 4.76 -2.45 15.05
CA PRO A 72 4.65 -1.37 14.07
C PRO A 72 3.70 -0.25 14.51
N ILE A 73 2.57 -0.59 15.14
CA ILE A 73 1.61 0.40 15.66
C ILE A 73 2.20 1.24 16.79
N THR A 74 2.86 0.61 17.76
CA THR A 74 3.50 1.34 18.86
C THR A 74 4.57 2.30 18.34
N LEU A 75 5.34 1.85 17.35
CA LEU A 75 6.37 2.68 16.72
C LEU A 75 5.75 3.85 15.95
N LEU A 76 4.70 3.60 15.15
CA LEU A 76 3.99 4.66 14.43
C LEU A 76 3.40 5.71 15.39
N ARG A 77 2.82 5.29 16.53
CA ARG A 77 2.31 6.21 17.56
C ARG A 77 3.39 7.09 18.18
N LYS A 78 4.61 6.58 18.36
CA LYS A 78 5.76 7.39 18.80
C LYS A 78 6.20 8.40 17.74
N ILE A 79 6.18 8.01 16.47
CA ILE A 79 6.53 8.84 15.32
C ILE A 79 5.53 9.99 15.15
N LEU A 80 4.23 9.71 15.25
CA LEU A 80 3.16 10.71 15.13
C LEU A 80 3.23 11.83 16.17
N GLN A 81 3.92 11.62 17.29
CA GLN A 81 4.16 12.69 18.27
C GLN A 81 5.22 13.70 17.78
N LYS A 82 5.98 13.36 16.74
CA LYS A 82 7.11 14.15 16.22
C LYS A 82 6.90 14.64 14.79
N SER A 83 5.97 14.01 14.04
CA SER A 83 5.74 14.30 12.62
C SER A 83 4.28 14.08 12.23
N ASP A 84 3.74 15.03 11.47
CA ASP A 84 2.43 14.96 10.81
C ASP A 84 2.53 14.45 9.35
N LYS A 85 3.72 13.98 8.94
CA LYS A 85 4.00 13.41 7.63
C LYS A 85 4.62 12.04 7.82
N CYS A 86 3.81 11.01 7.75
CA CYS A 86 4.26 9.64 7.92
C CYS A 86 3.32 8.64 7.24
N PHE A 87 3.80 7.42 7.10
CA PHE A 87 2.99 6.30 6.62
C PHE A 87 3.30 5.00 7.37
N LEU A 88 2.36 4.07 7.31
CA LEU A 88 2.52 2.66 7.60
C LEU A 88 1.89 1.87 6.46
N LEU A 89 2.67 1.03 5.81
CA LEU A 89 2.21 0.04 4.82
C LEU A 89 2.46 -1.35 5.41
N GLU A 90 1.41 -2.14 5.51
CA GLU A 90 1.45 -3.50 6.04
C GLU A 90 0.72 -4.46 5.10
N SER A 91 1.10 -5.73 5.17
CA SER A 91 0.28 -6.83 4.67
C SER A 91 0.04 -7.78 5.84
N ILE A 92 -1.20 -8.06 6.17
CA ILE A 92 -1.56 -8.88 7.34
C ILE A 92 -2.06 -10.25 6.91
N GLU A 93 -2.58 -10.38 5.69
CA GLU A 93 -3.08 -11.63 5.14
C GLU A 93 -2.29 -12.05 3.89
N GLY A 94 -2.18 -13.36 3.63
CA GLY A 94 -1.51 -13.91 2.44
C GLY A 94 -0.26 -14.74 2.73
N GLY A 95 0.01 -15.07 4.00
CA GLY A 95 1.10 -15.96 4.40
C GLY A 95 2.50 -15.36 4.21
N GLU A 96 3.53 -16.21 4.16
CA GLU A 96 4.95 -15.79 4.11
C GLU A 96 5.32 -14.95 2.88
N LYS A 97 4.56 -15.06 1.77
CA LYS A 97 4.85 -14.31 0.53
C LYS A 97 4.41 -12.85 0.59
N TRP A 98 3.32 -12.52 1.32
CA TRP A 98 2.69 -11.20 1.30
C TRP A 98 2.83 -10.46 2.63
N GLY A 99 2.67 -11.15 3.76
CA GLY A 99 2.59 -10.56 5.11
C GLY A 99 3.92 -10.39 5.83
N ARG A 100 5.06 -10.43 5.12
CA ARG A 100 6.37 -10.46 5.78
C ARG A 100 6.82 -9.13 6.35
N TYR A 101 6.55 -8.02 5.69
CA TYR A 101 7.08 -6.72 6.09
C TYR A 101 6.01 -5.70 6.41
N SER A 102 6.27 -4.88 7.44
CA SER A 102 5.62 -3.58 7.62
C SER A 102 6.66 -2.48 7.37
N PHE A 103 6.29 -1.49 6.56
CA PHE A 103 7.14 -0.35 6.24
C PHE A 103 6.59 0.92 6.88
N ILE A 104 7.47 1.67 7.56
CA ILE A 104 7.16 2.94 8.19
C ILE A 104 8.16 3.98 7.70
N GLY A 105 7.66 5.15 7.32
CA GLY A 105 8.46 6.33 7.05
C GLY A 105 7.89 7.57 7.72
N CYS A 106 8.75 8.51 8.03
CA CYS A 106 8.38 9.82 8.56
C CYS A 106 9.33 10.90 8.08
N ASN A 107 8.89 12.16 8.16
CA ASN A 107 9.67 13.31 7.72
C ASN A 107 10.18 13.17 6.28
N PRO A 108 9.29 13.16 5.29
CA PRO A 108 9.67 13.00 3.90
C PRO A 108 10.64 14.10 3.46
N LYS A 109 11.56 13.76 2.57
CA LYS A 109 12.55 14.69 2.00
C LYS A 109 11.93 15.70 1.06
N ALA A 110 10.83 15.28 0.39
CA ALA A 110 10.04 16.11 -0.50
C ALA A 110 8.59 15.62 -0.56
N ARG A 111 7.71 16.49 -1.01
CA ARG A 111 6.31 16.14 -1.36
C ARG A 111 6.04 16.63 -2.78
N LEU A 112 5.47 15.76 -3.60
CA LEU A 112 5.11 16.01 -4.98
C LEU A 112 3.59 15.97 -5.08
N VAL A 113 2.98 17.10 -5.40
CA VAL A 113 1.53 17.27 -5.50
C VAL A 113 1.16 17.68 -6.92
N TYR A 114 0.23 16.96 -7.52
CA TYR A 114 -0.36 17.38 -8.79
C TYR A 114 -1.83 17.72 -8.61
N LYS A 115 -2.20 18.89 -9.08
CA LYS A 115 -3.58 19.38 -9.02
C LYS A 115 -3.85 20.31 -10.18
N ASN A 116 -4.93 20.07 -10.91
CA ASN A 116 -5.40 20.97 -11.98
C ASN A 116 -4.31 21.39 -12.97
N GLY A 117 -3.47 20.44 -13.41
CA GLY A 117 -2.41 20.71 -14.40
C GLY A 117 -1.15 21.38 -13.84
N VAL A 118 -1.02 21.50 -12.52
CA VAL A 118 0.17 22.05 -11.86
C VAL A 118 0.79 20.98 -10.96
N LEU A 119 2.07 20.69 -11.20
CA LEU A 119 2.90 19.89 -10.30
C LEU A 119 3.67 20.83 -9.38
N THR A 120 3.48 20.66 -8.07
CA THR A 120 4.25 21.36 -7.04
C THR A 120 5.15 20.36 -6.32
N ILE A 121 6.44 20.65 -6.23
CA ILE A 121 7.44 19.89 -5.51
C ILE A 121 7.95 20.76 -4.36
N THR A 122 7.75 20.30 -3.13
CA THR A 122 8.25 20.98 -1.91
C THR A 122 9.29 20.10 -1.23
N GLY A 123 10.32 20.69 -0.63
CA GLY A 123 11.42 19.99 0.05
C GLY A 123 12.54 20.96 0.42
N GLU A 124 13.72 20.86 -0.18
CA GLU A 124 14.82 21.82 -0.01
C GLU A 124 14.50 23.20 -0.64
N GLY A 125 13.32 23.34 -1.24
CA GLY A 125 12.76 24.52 -1.88
C GLY A 125 11.37 24.20 -2.41
N GLU A 126 10.74 25.15 -3.11
CA GLU A 126 9.46 24.97 -3.77
C GLU A 126 9.61 25.19 -5.27
N LEU A 127 9.10 24.24 -6.06
CA LEU A 127 9.09 24.30 -7.52
C LEU A 127 7.67 24.00 -8.01
N SER A 128 7.08 24.91 -8.77
CA SER A 128 5.77 24.72 -9.41
C SER A 128 5.92 24.68 -10.93
N ILE A 129 5.40 23.62 -11.54
CA ILE A 129 5.51 23.33 -12.98
C ILE A 129 4.10 23.14 -13.54
N LYS A 130 3.69 23.99 -14.48
CA LYS A 130 2.47 23.74 -15.25
C LYS A 130 2.76 22.67 -16.31
N THR A 131 2.08 21.54 -16.25
CA THR A 131 2.33 20.39 -17.12
C THR A 131 1.08 19.54 -17.32
N SER A 132 0.90 19.02 -18.52
CA SER A 132 -0.08 17.94 -18.81
C SER A 132 0.55 16.55 -18.74
N LYS A 133 1.86 16.45 -18.42
CA LYS A 133 2.61 15.18 -18.35
C LYS A 133 3.35 15.06 -17.01
N PRO A 134 2.62 15.00 -15.88
CA PRO A 134 3.23 15.05 -14.55
C PRO A 134 4.18 13.87 -14.30
N TYR A 135 3.91 12.69 -14.83
CA TYR A 135 4.78 11.52 -14.69
C TYR A 135 6.20 11.77 -15.26
N ASN A 136 6.32 12.53 -16.35
CA ASN A 136 7.63 12.88 -16.92
C ASN A 136 8.43 13.78 -15.97
N GLU A 137 7.78 14.68 -15.27
CA GLU A 137 8.44 15.55 -14.30
C GLU A 137 8.86 14.78 -13.04
N ILE A 138 8.02 13.82 -12.57
CA ILE A 138 8.39 12.91 -11.49
C ILE A 138 9.63 12.09 -11.90
N ARG A 139 9.67 11.54 -13.12
CA ARG A 139 10.83 10.79 -13.65
C ARG A 139 12.11 11.63 -13.62
N LYS A 140 12.04 12.91 -14.04
CA LYS A 140 13.19 13.82 -13.97
C LYS A 140 13.67 14.01 -12.53
N TYR A 141 12.75 14.15 -11.59
CA TYR A 141 13.07 14.30 -10.18
C TYR A 141 13.72 13.02 -9.62
N MET A 142 13.16 11.85 -9.91
CA MET A 142 13.64 10.55 -9.44
C MET A 142 14.99 10.13 -10.04
N LYS A 143 15.39 10.67 -11.19
CA LYS A 143 16.72 10.40 -11.78
C LYS A 143 17.89 10.76 -10.87
N ASN A 144 17.69 11.62 -9.88
CA ASN A 144 18.71 12.02 -8.90
C ASN A 144 18.83 11.04 -7.71
N TYR A 145 18.21 9.85 -7.80
CA TYR A 145 18.14 8.86 -6.73
C TYR A 145 18.57 7.46 -7.19
N LYS A 146 19.49 7.35 -8.14
CA LYS A 146 20.06 6.07 -8.56
C LYS A 146 20.74 5.40 -7.37
N THR A 147 20.33 4.16 -7.03
CA THR A 147 20.74 3.43 -5.82
C THR A 147 21.17 1.99 -6.12
N PRO A 148 22.14 1.41 -5.36
CA PRO A 148 22.46 0.00 -5.46
C PRO A 148 21.38 -0.87 -4.83
N ARG A 149 21.26 -2.12 -5.32
CA ARG A 149 20.45 -3.16 -4.68
C ARG A 149 21.32 -4.04 -3.80
N PHE A 150 20.88 -4.23 -2.56
CA PHE A 150 21.48 -5.19 -1.63
C PHE A 150 20.47 -6.30 -1.36
N ASN A 151 20.83 -7.55 -1.65
CA ASN A 151 19.93 -8.71 -1.55
C ASN A 151 19.42 -8.99 -0.13
N GLU A 152 20.16 -8.52 0.88
CA GLU A 152 19.81 -8.65 2.29
C GLU A 152 18.78 -7.62 2.78
N LEU A 153 18.54 -6.56 2.00
CA LEU A 153 17.56 -5.53 2.33
C LEU A 153 16.13 -5.96 1.92
N PRO A 154 15.11 -5.40 2.60
CA PRO A 154 13.72 -5.62 2.23
C PRO A 154 13.42 -5.04 0.84
N PRO A 155 12.28 -5.42 0.21
CA PRO A 155 11.94 -4.99 -1.15
C PRO A 155 11.77 -3.48 -1.31
N PHE A 156 11.42 -2.77 -0.24
CA PHE A 156 11.30 -1.32 -0.22
C PHE A 156 12.33 -0.71 0.74
N THR A 157 13.22 0.11 0.21
CA THR A 157 14.31 0.76 0.97
C THR A 157 14.22 2.28 0.99
N GLY A 158 13.30 2.86 0.21
CA GLY A 158 13.07 4.30 0.06
C GLY A 158 12.46 4.60 -1.30
N GLY A 159 11.83 5.76 -1.42
CA GLY A 159 11.16 6.19 -2.64
C GLY A 159 9.93 7.03 -2.36
N LEU A 160 9.03 7.08 -3.34
CA LEU A 160 7.77 7.79 -3.27
C LEU A 160 6.69 6.92 -2.64
N VAL A 161 5.97 7.44 -1.65
CA VAL A 161 4.80 6.81 -1.03
C VAL A 161 3.66 7.80 -1.03
N GLY A 162 2.46 7.36 -1.41
CA GLY A 162 1.30 8.22 -1.43
C GLY A 162 0.13 7.62 -2.20
N TYR A 163 -0.63 8.49 -2.85
CA TYR A 163 -1.77 8.07 -3.65
C TYR A 163 -1.80 8.72 -5.03
N TYR A 164 -2.43 8.01 -5.96
CA TYR A 164 -2.90 8.51 -7.25
C TYR A 164 -4.43 8.50 -7.23
N GLY A 165 -5.06 9.66 -7.42
CA GLY A 165 -6.51 9.78 -7.42
C GLY A 165 -7.15 9.21 -8.70
N TYR A 166 -8.45 8.97 -8.63
CA TYR A 166 -9.25 8.47 -9.75
C TYR A 166 -9.14 9.36 -11.00
N ALA A 167 -9.08 10.69 -10.80
CA ALA A 167 -9.03 11.65 -11.90
C ALA A 167 -7.72 11.61 -12.71
N MET A 168 -6.70 10.88 -12.27
CA MET A 168 -5.44 10.73 -13.03
C MET A 168 -5.62 10.08 -14.41
N ILE A 169 -6.70 9.34 -14.65
CA ILE A 169 -7.03 8.83 -15.98
C ILE A 169 -7.17 9.97 -17.02
N ALA A 170 -7.62 11.16 -16.61
CA ALA A 170 -7.76 12.30 -17.53
C ALA A 170 -6.41 12.87 -18.01
N VAL A 171 -5.28 12.46 -17.41
CA VAL A 171 -3.94 12.82 -17.89
C VAL A 171 -3.60 12.07 -19.17
N SER A 172 -3.92 10.78 -19.24
CA SER A 172 -3.72 9.95 -20.46
C SER A 172 -4.89 10.08 -21.43
N GLU A 173 -6.12 10.19 -20.93
CA GLU A 173 -7.36 10.21 -21.71
C GLU A 173 -7.98 11.61 -21.73
N GLN A 174 -7.44 12.52 -22.54
CA GLN A 174 -7.84 13.94 -22.60
C GLN A 174 -9.31 14.18 -23.01
N VAL A 175 -9.98 13.17 -23.52
CA VAL A 175 -11.42 13.20 -23.81
C VAL A 175 -12.25 13.26 -22.52
N LEU A 176 -11.71 12.80 -21.41
CA LEU A 176 -12.35 12.83 -20.10
C LEU A 176 -12.18 14.22 -19.46
N LYS A 177 -13.29 14.84 -19.12
CA LYS A 177 -13.36 16.11 -18.36
C LYS A 177 -14.09 15.82 -17.07
N LEU A 178 -13.33 15.29 -16.10
CA LEU A 178 -13.89 14.86 -14.83
C LEU A 178 -14.10 16.05 -13.87
N LYS A 179 -15.07 15.91 -12.96
CA LYS A 179 -15.33 16.89 -11.90
C LYS A 179 -14.10 17.08 -11.02
N ASP A 180 -13.83 18.33 -10.64
CA ASP A 180 -12.76 18.67 -9.71
C ASP A 180 -13.05 18.14 -8.30
N SER A 181 -12.03 17.59 -7.65
CA SER A 181 -12.10 17.01 -6.31
C SER A 181 -11.48 17.95 -5.27
N GLU A 182 -11.88 17.84 -4.01
CA GLU A 182 -11.23 18.49 -2.88
C GLU A 182 -9.82 17.95 -2.60
N THR A 183 -9.53 16.71 -3.05
CA THR A 183 -8.20 16.09 -2.92
C THR A 183 -7.32 16.42 -4.12
N ASN A 184 -6.02 16.24 -3.96
CA ASN A 184 -5.07 16.32 -5.07
C ASN A 184 -5.30 15.20 -6.08
N ASP A 185 -4.89 15.41 -7.35
CA ASP A 185 -4.95 14.38 -8.38
C ASP A 185 -3.94 13.26 -8.08
N PHE A 186 -2.75 13.62 -7.58
CA PHE A 186 -1.90 12.73 -6.80
C PHE A 186 -1.18 13.52 -5.68
N ASP A 187 -0.75 12.79 -4.65
CA ASP A 187 0.03 13.31 -3.54
C ASP A 187 1.05 12.25 -3.10
N LEU A 188 2.31 12.51 -3.39
CA LEU A 188 3.41 11.57 -3.19
C LEU A 188 4.47 12.21 -2.30
N MET A 189 4.86 11.50 -1.26
CA MET A 189 5.93 11.91 -0.35
C MET A 189 7.18 11.09 -0.61
N LEU A 190 8.34 11.74 -0.75
CA LEU A 190 9.63 11.07 -0.93
C LEU A 190 10.27 10.78 0.41
N PHE A 191 10.46 9.51 0.71
CA PHE A 191 11.13 9.05 1.93
C PHE A 191 12.51 8.49 1.62
N ASP A 192 13.52 9.09 2.24
CA ASP A 192 14.91 8.61 2.24
C ASP A 192 15.25 7.78 3.49
N LYS A 193 14.34 7.73 4.48
CA LYS A 193 14.47 6.99 5.73
C LYS A 193 13.31 6.01 5.87
N ILE A 194 13.62 4.73 6.00
CA ILE A 194 12.63 3.65 6.11
C ILE A 194 12.92 2.78 7.32
N ILE A 195 11.87 2.42 8.02
CA ILE A 195 11.89 1.41 9.08
C ILE A 195 11.12 0.21 8.54
N ALA A 196 11.81 -0.88 8.28
CA ALA A 196 11.22 -2.13 7.81
C ALA A 196 11.16 -3.14 8.97
N TYR A 197 9.94 -3.52 9.34
CA TYR A 197 9.67 -4.55 10.35
C TYR A 197 9.50 -5.90 9.64
N ASP A 198 10.40 -6.85 9.86
CA ASP A 198 10.34 -8.22 9.33
C ASP A 198 9.62 -9.11 10.35
N HIS A 199 8.36 -9.44 10.10
CA HIS A 199 7.52 -10.27 10.97
C HIS A 199 8.01 -11.73 11.05
N LEU A 200 8.65 -12.24 9.99
CA LEU A 200 9.16 -13.60 9.95
C LEU A 200 10.43 -13.77 10.79
N ARG A 201 11.31 -12.76 10.77
CA ARG A 201 12.60 -12.79 11.48
C ARG A 201 12.59 -12.06 12.81
N GLU A 202 11.48 -11.42 13.17
CA GLU A 202 11.33 -10.55 14.35
C GLU A 202 12.47 -9.53 14.46
N LYS A 203 12.72 -8.83 13.34
CA LYS A 203 13.76 -7.81 13.23
C LYS A 203 13.22 -6.52 12.65
N ILE A 204 13.83 -5.43 13.05
CA ILE A 204 13.64 -4.12 12.43
C ILE A 204 14.92 -3.74 11.72
N THR A 205 14.81 -3.40 10.44
CA THR A 205 15.90 -2.80 9.67
C THR A 205 15.64 -1.32 9.52
N VAL A 206 16.49 -0.49 10.09
CA VAL A 206 16.48 0.97 9.91
C VAL A 206 17.40 1.30 8.74
N ILE A 207 16.86 1.94 7.72
CA ILE A 207 17.52 2.25 6.45
C ILE A 207 17.51 3.76 6.26
N VAL A 208 18.67 4.33 5.94
CA VAL A 208 18.85 5.75 5.57
C VAL A 208 19.58 5.81 4.24
N ASN A 209 18.95 6.39 3.23
CA ASN A 209 19.54 6.57 1.91
C ASN A 209 20.38 7.84 1.90
N MET A 210 21.69 7.71 2.11
CA MET A 210 22.61 8.84 2.11
C MET A 210 22.95 9.31 0.69
N LYS A 211 23.06 10.62 0.45
CA LYS A 211 23.61 11.16 -0.80
C LYS A 211 25.12 10.88 -0.89
N THR A 212 25.65 10.73 -2.11
CA THR A 212 27.07 10.43 -2.35
C THR A 212 27.96 11.66 -2.46
N ASN A 213 27.38 12.85 -2.67
CA ASN A 213 28.10 14.13 -2.55
C ASN A 213 28.52 14.33 -1.09
N ASP A 214 29.72 14.84 -0.83
CA ASP A 214 30.31 14.90 0.54
C ASP A 214 30.14 13.58 1.30
N THR A 215 30.63 12.50 0.71
CA THR A 215 30.39 11.13 1.17
C THR A 215 30.69 10.93 2.67
N LYS A 216 31.72 11.62 3.21
CA LYS A 216 32.08 11.49 4.63
C LYS A 216 31.02 12.15 5.53
N GLY A 217 30.66 13.40 5.26
CA GLY A 217 29.65 14.13 6.04
C GLY A 217 28.29 13.44 5.95
N GLN A 218 27.88 13.01 4.76
CA GLN A 218 26.62 12.28 4.54
C GLN A 218 26.58 10.93 5.26
N TYR A 219 27.71 10.20 5.32
CA TYR A 219 27.77 8.95 6.07
C TYR A 219 27.63 9.19 7.59
N GLU A 220 28.30 10.19 8.13
CA GLU A 220 28.18 10.58 9.55
C GLU A 220 26.73 10.99 9.89
N LEU A 221 26.06 11.75 9.01
CA LEU A 221 24.66 12.12 9.17
C LEU A 221 23.75 10.87 9.13
N ALA A 222 23.93 9.96 8.17
CA ALA A 222 23.15 8.74 8.08
C ALA A 222 23.30 7.85 9.33
N VAL A 223 24.53 7.75 9.87
CA VAL A 223 24.80 7.04 11.14
C VAL A 223 24.07 7.68 12.32
N ASN A 224 24.03 9.01 12.39
CA ASN A 224 23.33 9.75 13.43
C ASN A 224 21.80 9.55 13.31
N ASP A 225 21.26 9.68 12.11
CA ASP A 225 19.83 9.42 11.83
C ASP A 225 19.40 8.00 12.23
N ILE A 226 20.19 6.99 11.86
CA ILE A 226 19.96 5.60 12.26
C ILE A 226 19.91 5.45 13.79
N ASN A 227 20.87 6.06 14.48
CA ASN A 227 20.91 5.99 15.95
C ASN A 227 19.74 6.73 16.60
N GLU A 228 19.30 7.87 16.05
CA GLU A 228 18.13 8.61 16.53
C GLU A 228 16.83 7.78 16.36
N ILE A 229 16.65 7.15 15.20
CA ILE A 229 15.52 6.26 14.94
C ILE A 229 15.56 5.06 15.91
N ILE A 230 16.73 4.44 16.11
CA ILE A 230 16.88 3.33 17.06
C ILE A 230 16.55 3.78 18.49
N ASN A 231 16.97 4.96 18.90
CA ASN A 231 16.61 5.50 20.21
C ASN A 231 15.08 5.67 20.35
N THR A 232 14.39 6.11 19.29
CA THR A 232 12.92 6.19 19.27
C THR A 232 12.27 4.80 19.37
N ILE A 233 12.84 3.78 18.69
CA ILE A 233 12.37 2.40 18.77
C ILE A 233 12.52 1.85 20.19
N THR A 234 13.67 2.06 20.81
CA THR A 234 14.04 1.50 22.11
C THR A 234 13.55 2.32 23.32
N ASP A 235 13.01 3.51 23.08
CA ASP A 235 12.42 4.35 24.12
C ASP A 235 11.29 3.58 24.84
N SER A 236 11.34 3.49 26.15
CA SER A 236 10.32 2.83 26.98
C SER A 236 9.07 3.67 27.23
N ALA A 237 9.09 4.97 26.85
CA ALA A 237 7.95 5.85 27.03
C ALA A 237 6.73 5.35 26.23
N GLN A 238 5.59 5.27 26.91
CA GLN A 238 4.33 4.92 26.26
C GLN A 238 3.87 6.10 25.38
N PRO A 239 3.43 5.84 24.13
CA PRO A 239 2.90 6.89 23.30
C PRO A 239 1.60 7.44 23.87
N LYS A 240 1.37 8.76 23.71
CA LYS A 240 0.14 9.42 24.17
C LYS A 240 -1.10 8.75 23.58
N LYS A 241 -2.20 8.78 24.33
CA LYS A 241 -3.51 8.38 23.80
C LYS A 241 -3.88 9.33 22.66
N LEU A 242 -4.51 8.76 21.62
CA LEU A 242 -5.03 9.54 20.50
C LEU A 242 -6.47 9.96 20.81
N GLU A 243 -6.80 11.19 20.43
CA GLU A 243 -8.17 11.67 20.53
C GLU A 243 -9.06 10.94 19.51
N SER A 244 -10.30 10.66 19.92
CA SER A 244 -11.34 10.11 19.06
C SER A 244 -12.70 10.62 19.53
N ASP A 245 -13.59 10.89 18.56
CA ASP A 245 -14.94 11.37 18.89
C ASP A 245 -15.78 10.26 19.51
N ALA A 246 -16.60 10.63 20.51
CA ALA A 246 -17.44 9.67 21.23
C ALA A 246 -18.64 9.18 20.39
N GLU A 247 -19.15 10.01 19.50
CA GLU A 247 -20.30 9.67 18.64
C GLU A 247 -20.10 10.21 17.22
N VAL A 248 -20.02 9.29 16.24
CA VAL A 248 -19.84 9.62 14.84
C VAL A 248 -21.07 9.20 14.04
N LYS A 249 -21.73 10.17 13.37
CA LYS A 249 -22.96 9.95 12.59
C LYS A 249 -22.68 10.14 11.10
N PHE A 250 -22.58 9.05 10.36
CA PHE A 250 -22.42 9.09 8.91
C PHE A 250 -23.74 9.36 8.20
N LYS A 251 -23.70 10.23 7.18
CA LYS A 251 -24.80 10.50 6.25
C LYS A 251 -24.37 10.08 4.85
N SER A 252 -25.27 9.41 4.13
CA SER A 252 -25.07 9.08 2.71
C SER A 252 -25.34 10.29 1.83
N THR A 253 -24.57 10.46 0.75
CA THR A 253 -24.81 11.49 -0.28
C THR A 253 -26.02 11.20 -1.17
N TYR A 254 -26.58 9.99 -1.10
CA TYR A 254 -27.77 9.55 -1.83
C TYR A 254 -28.79 8.95 -0.88
N THR A 255 -30.08 9.22 -1.14
CA THR A 255 -31.16 8.40 -0.61
C THR A 255 -31.21 7.04 -1.32
N LYS A 256 -32.06 6.12 -0.83
CA LYS A 256 -32.24 4.81 -1.48
C LYS A 256 -32.81 5.01 -2.89
N GLU A 257 -33.81 5.86 -3.02
CA GLU A 257 -34.51 6.14 -4.26
C GLU A 257 -33.56 6.73 -5.31
N GLU A 258 -32.78 7.74 -4.95
CA GLU A 258 -31.78 8.37 -5.83
C GLU A 258 -30.72 7.38 -6.32
N PHE A 259 -30.23 6.49 -5.43
CA PHE A 259 -29.24 5.48 -5.82
C PHE A 259 -29.86 4.42 -6.74
N CYS A 260 -31.07 3.95 -6.44
CA CYS A 260 -31.79 3.02 -7.30
C CYS A 260 -32.09 3.61 -8.69
N GLU A 261 -32.42 4.91 -8.78
CA GLU A 261 -32.57 5.61 -10.06
C GLU A 261 -31.23 5.63 -10.83
N MET A 262 -30.12 5.96 -10.16
CA MET A 262 -28.79 5.92 -10.77
C MET A 262 -28.46 4.53 -11.34
N VAL A 263 -28.76 3.45 -10.61
CA VAL A 263 -28.59 2.07 -11.09
C VAL A 263 -29.43 1.81 -12.35
N ASN A 264 -30.70 2.24 -12.35
CA ASN A 264 -31.57 2.09 -13.53
C ASN A 264 -31.03 2.86 -14.73
N ARG A 265 -30.51 4.07 -14.54
CA ARG A 265 -29.86 4.85 -15.61
C ARG A 265 -28.64 4.10 -16.19
N VAL A 266 -27.81 3.47 -15.36
CA VAL A 266 -26.69 2.63 -15.84
C VAL A 266 -27.21 1.45 -16.67
N LYS A 267 -28.30 0.79 -16.24
CA LYS A 267 -28.92 -0.31 -17.00
C LYS A 267 -29.44 0.16 -18.36
N GLU A 268 -29.97 1.39 -18.47
CA GLU A 268 -30.37 1.98 -19.76
C GLU A 268 -29.14 2.10 -20.70
N TYR A 269 -27.99 2.58 -20.20
CA TYR A 269 -26.75 2.64 -21.00
C TYR A 269 -26.27 1.25 -21.44
N ILE A 270 -26.42 0.21 -20.60
CA ILE A 270 -26.10 -1.18 -20.96
C ILE A 270 -27.04 -1.68 -22.08
N ILE A 271 -28.35 -1.48 -21.94
CA ILE A 271 -29.36 -1.91 -22.93
C ILE A 271 -29.13 -1.19 -24.27
N ASN A 272 -28.76 0.09 -24.24
CA ASN A 272 -28.47 0.88 -25.43
C ASN A 272 -27.13 0.51 -26.09
N GLY A 273 -26.31 -0.36 -25.47
CA GLY A 273 -25.04 -0.83 -26.01
C GLY A 273 -23.86 0.13 -25.79
N ASP A 274 -24.00 1.14 -24.91
CA ASP A 274 -22.90 2.05 -24.57
C ASP A 274 -21.79 1.35 -23.79
N ILE A 275 -22.16 0.47 -22.85
CA ILE A 275 -21.27 -0.24 -21.94
C ILE A 275 -21.80 -1.65 -21.65
N PHE A 276 -20.92 -2.55 -21.17
CA PHE A 276 -21.30 -3.87 -20.66
C PHE A 276 -21.49 -3.85 -19.13
N GLN A 277 -20.68 -3.03 -18.45
CA GLN A 277 -20.66 -2.90 -17.00
C GLN A 277 -20.22 -1.48 -16.62
N CYS A 278 -20.75 -0.97 -15.50
CA CYS A 278 -20.31 0.29 -14.91
C CYS A 278 -20.37 0.22 -13.38
N VAL A 279 -19.32 0.70 -12.72
CA VAL A 279 -19.28 0.75 -11.25
C VAL A 279 -19.69 2.13 -10.76
N VAL A 280 -20.88 2.25 -10.20
CA VAL A 280 -21.34 3.48 -9.57
C VAL A 280 -21.19 3.43 -8.06
N SER A 281 -20.95 4.58 -7.43
CA SER A 281 -20.63 4.66 -6.02
C SER A 281 -21.40 5.74 -5.28
N ARG A 282 -21.43 5.65 -3.96
CA ARG A 282 -21.90 6.69 -3.06
C ARG A 282 -20.94 6.92 -1.91
N ARG A 283 -20.96 8.14 -1.40
CA ARG A 283 -20.12 8.58 -0.29
C ARG A 283 -20.94 8.63 1.00
N PHE A 284 -20.28 8.30 2.11
CA PHE A 284 -20.76 8.46 3.48
C PHE A 284 -19.84 9.46 4.17
N GLU A 285 -20.38 10.52 4.74
CA GLU A 285 -19.65 11.62 5.34
C GLU A 285 -20.07 11.84 6.79
N ALA A 286 -19.11 12.22 7.63
CA ALA A 286 -19.33 12.59 9.01
C ALA A 286 -18.35 13.67 9.45
N GLU A 287 -18.69 14.42 10.51
CA GLU A 287 -17.72 15.19 11.28
C GLU A 287 -16.91 14.24 12.16
N TYR A 288 -15.60 14.42 12.19
CA TYR A 288 -14.68 13.61 12.97
C TYR A 288 -13.40 14.38 13.27
N LYS A 289 -13.16 14.70 14.54
CA LYS A 289 -11.99 15.46 15.00
C LYS A 289 -10.82 14.58 15.43
N GLY A 290 -11.08 13.31 15.74
CA GLY A 290 -10.07 12.36 16.17
C GLY A 290 -9.09 11.94 15.07
N SER A 291 -8.06 11.19 15.41
CA SER A 291 -7.15 10.57 14.46
C SER A 291 -7.72 9.27 13.89
N LEU A 292 -7.59 9.08 12.59
CA LEU A 292 -7.96 7.82 11.93
C LEU A 292 -7.04 6.66 12.31
N LEU A 293 -5.92 6.88 12.99
CA LEU A 293 -5.05 5.77 13.40
C LEU A 293 -5.76 4.80 14.35
N ASN A 294 -6.64 5.28 15.24
CA ASN A 294 -7.42 4.36 16.08
C ASN A 294 -8.43 3.55 15.25
N ALA A 295 -9.08 4.15 14.26
CA ALA A 295 -9.93 3.42 13.31
C ALA A 295 -9.11 2.39 12.50
N TYR A 296 -7.89 2.74 12.08
CA TYR A 296 -6.97 1.80 11.44
C TYR A 296 -6.64 0.60 12.34
N ARG A 297 -6.39 0.83 13.64
CA ARG A 297 -6.14 -0.24 14.63
C ARG A 297 -7.33 -1.19 14.75
N VAL A 298 -8.55 -0.67 14.72
CA VAL A 298 -9.77 -1.50 14.70
C VAL A 298 -9.81 -2.33 13.42
N LEU A 299 -9.64 -1.71 12.23
CA LEU A 299 -9.65 -2.41 10.94
C LEU A 299 -8.59 -3.51 10.86
N ARG A 300 -7.41 -3.25 11.39
CA ARG A 300 -6.30 -4.20 11.42
C ARG A 300 -6.66 -5.52 12.11
N ILE A 301 -7.55 -5.48 13.08
CA ILE A 301 -8.02 -6.64 13.83
C ILE A 301 -9.32 -7.20 13.23
N THR A 302 -10.24 -6.32 12.83
CA THR A 302 -11.57 -6.75 12.41
C THR A 302 -11.64 -7.14 10.94
N ASN A 303 -10.86 -6.50 10.08
CA ASN A 303 -10.86 -6.66 8.62
C ASN A 303 -9.44 -6.62 8.06
N PRO A 304 -8.56 -7.57 8.47
CA PRO A 304 -7.21 -7.66 7.89
C PRO A 304 -7.29 -7.90 6.37
N SER A 305 -6.31 -7.39 5.65
CA SER A 305 -6.24 -7.46 4.18
C SER A 305 -4.80 -7.52 3.70
N PRO A 306 -4.56 -7.96 2.46
CA PRO A 306 -3.23 -7.93 1.84
C PRO A 306 -2.59 -6.54 1.81
N TYR A 307 -3.39 -5.49 1.73
CA TYR A 307 -2.91 -4.10 1.78
C TYR A 307 -3.60 -3.34 2.91
N MET A 308 -2.85 -3.08 3.96
CA MET A 308 -3.26 -2.23 5.07
C MET A 308 -2.44 -0.94 5.02
N VAL A 309 -3.11 0.18 4.86
CA VAL A 309 -2.49 1.49 4.65
C VAL A 309 -2.94 2.48 5.70
N TYR A 310 -1.99 3.16 6.32
CA TYR A 310 -2.19 4.40 7.06
C TYR A 310 -1.25 5.46 6.50
N MET A 311 -1.76 6.63 6.20
CA MET A 311 -0.97 7.80 5.80
C MET A 311 -1.46 9.04 6.54
N ASN A 312 -0.53 9.85 7.01
CA ASN A 312 -0.79 11.21 7.48
C ASN A 312 0.00 12.17 6.59
N ILE A 313 -0.70 13.09 5.95
CA ILE A 313 -0.18 14.05 4.98
C ILE A 313 -0.54 15.45 5.48
N GLU A 314 0.27 16.01 6.38
CA GLU A 314 0.05 17.34 6.97
C GLU A 314 -1.29 17.48 7.72
N GLY A 315 -1.71 16.44 8.42
CA GLY A 315 -2.96 16.41 9.17
C GLY A 315 -4.15 15.83 8.41
N ASP A 316 -4.09 15.72 7.08
CA ASP A 316 -5.02 14.90 6.31
C ASP A 316 -4.63 13.43 6.45
N GLU A 317 -5.58 12.56 6.80
CA GLU A 317 -5.30 11.16 7.06
C GLU A 317 -6.05 10.25 6.08
N ILE A 318 -5.37 9.19 5.64
CA ILE A 318 -5.95 8.12 4.80
C ILE A 318 -5.73 6.80 5.50
N ILE A 319 -6.80 6.00 5.64
CA ILE A 319 -6.71 4.60 6.03
C ILE A 319 -7.36 3.72 4.97
N SER A 320 -6.79 2.55 4.73
CA SER A 320 -7.36 1.58 3.81
C SER A 320 -7.06 0.15 4.25
N THR A 321 -8.02 -0.74 3.99
CA THR A 321 -7.91 -2.20 4.09
C THR A 321 -8.28 -2.79 2.74
N SER A 322 -7.42 -2.54 1.73
CA SER A 322 -7.69 -2.96 0.35
C SER A 322 -7.37 -4.44 0.15
N PRO A 323 -8.31 -5.23 -0.37
CA PRO A 323 -8.04 -6.63 -0.72
C PRO A 323 -7.37 -6.79 -2.09
N GLU A 324 -7.31 -5.70 -2.90
CA GLU A 324 -7.06 -5.82 -4.33
C GLU A 324 -5.83 -5.03 -4.78
N THR A 325 -4.89 -5.73 -5.42
CA THR A 325 -3.72 -5.11 -6.06
C THR A 325 -4.17 -4.34 -7.31
N LEU A 326 -3.73 -3.09 -7.47
CA LEU A 326 -3.83 -2.42 -8.77
C LEU A 326 -2.77 -3.00 -9.71
N VAL A 327 -1.51 -2.79 -9.37
CA VAL A 327 -0.36 -3.35 -10.09
C VAL A 327 0.86 -3.41 -9.18
N LYS A 328 1.61 -4.50 -9.34
CA LYS A 328 2.93 -4.68 -8.77
C LYS A 328 3.95 -4.81 -9.89
N LEU A 329 5.05 -4.08 -9.79
CA LEU A 329 6.21 -4.21 -10.67
C LEU A 329 7.42 -4.53 -9.81
N GLN A 330 8.02 -5.69 -10.02
CA GLN A 330 9.21 -6.10 -9.29
C GLN A 330 10.24 -6.70 -10.24
N ASN A 331 11.42 -6.06 -10.31
CA ASN A 331 12.52 -6.52 -11.17
C ASN A 331 12.12 -6.71 -12.65
N GLY A 332 11.26 -5.84 -13.17
CA GLY A 332 10.78 -5.90 -14.56
C GLY A 332 9.57 -6.80 -14.79
N THR A 333 9.10 -7.52 -13.76
CA THR A 333 7.90 -8.35 -13.82
C THR A 333 6.70 -7.59 -13.27
N LEU A 334 5.65 -7.49 -14.07
CA LEU A 334 4.34 -6.93 -13.73
C LEU A 334 3.44 -8.03 -13.22
N ASN A 335 2.69 -7.78 -12.14
CA ASN A 335 1.68 -8.69 -11.62
C ASN A 335 0.39 -7.94 -11.30
N THR A 336 -0.74 -8.59 -11.55
CA THR A 336 -2.04 -8.25 -10.97
C THR A 336 -2.74 -9.53 -10.49
N PHE A 337 -3.63 -9.38 -9.51
CA PHE A 337 -4.26 -10.51 -8.83
C PHE A 337 -5.77 -10.35 -8.87
N PRO A 338 -6.43 -10.75 -9.97
CA PRO A 338 -7.89 -10.74 -10.06
C PRO A 338 -8.51 -11.60 -8.95
N ILE A 339 -9.45 -11.00 -8.21
CA ILE A 339 -10.18 -11.63 -7.11
C ILE A 339 -11.66 -11.45 -7.36
N ALA A 340 -12.41 -12.56 -7.39
CA ALA A 340 -13.86 -12.55 -7.47
C ALA A 340 -14.46 -13.70 -6.66
N GLY A 341 -15.76 -13.66 -6.46
CA GLY A 341 -16.46 -14.65 -5.68
C GLY A 341 -16.08 -14.65 -4.21
N SER A 342 -17.04 -14.87 -3.34
CA SER A 342 -16.78 -14.86 -1.91
C SER A 342 -17.66 -15.87 -1.18
N ARG A 343 -17.07 -16.57 -0.21
CA ARG A 343 -17.83 -17.35 0.79
C ARG A 343 -17.23 -17.10 2.17
N PRO A 344 -18.04 -17.10 3.24
CA PRO A 344 -17.54 -17.06 4.61
C PRO A 344 -16.70 -18.31 4.89
N ARG A 345 -15.86 -18.24 5.93
CA ARG A 345 -15.14 -19.41 6.44
C ARG A 345 -16.09 -20.35 7.17
N GLY A 346 -15.90 -21.64 6.97
CA GLY A 346 -16.59 -22.69 7.71
C GLY A 346 -16.20 -22.73 9.19
N LYS A 347 -17.09 -23.22 10.04
CA LYS A 347 -16.81 -23.43 11.47
C LYS A 347 -15.97 -24.69 11.73
N THR A 348 -16.01 -25.63 10.82
CA THR A 348 -15.22 -26.86 10.80
C THR A 348 -14.46 -26.95 9.48
N GLU A 349 -13.45 -27.79 9.41
CA GLU A 349 -12.68 -28.02 8.18
C GLU A 349 -13.55 -28.60 7.06
N ASP A 350 -14.49 -29.50 7.39
CA ASP A 350 -15.42 -30.10 6.42
C ASP A 350 -16.38 -29.05 5.85
N GLU A 351 -16.94 -28.17 6.70
CA GLU A 351 -17.79 -27.05 6.26
C GLU A 351 -17.00 -26.07 5.39
N ASP A 352 -15.75 -25.75 5.78
CA ASP A 352 -14.88 -24.85 5.06
C ASP A 352 -14.50 -25.40 3.66
N ASN A 353 -14.30 -26.70 3.55
CA ASN A 353 -14.04 -27.37 2.28
C ASN A 353 -15.29 -27.46 1.40
N ALA A 354 -16.46 -27.70 1.99
CA ALA A 354 -17.74 -27.71 1.27
C ALA A 354 -18.07 -26.33 0.67
N LEU A 355 -17.84 -25.25 1.43
CA LEU A 355 -18.01 -23.88 0.95
C LEU A 355 -17.01 -23.52 -0.16
N ALA A 356 -15.78 -24.02 -0.07
CA ALA A 356 -14.77 -23.85 -1.11
C ALA A 356 -15.16 -24.59 -2.41
N GLU A 357 -15.70 -25.81 -2.28
CA GLU A 357 -16.17 -26.59 -3.42
C GLU A 357 -17.43 -25.98 -4.05
N GLU A 358 -18.36 -25.47 -3.25
CA GLU A 358 -19.50 -24.70 -3.73
C GLU A 358 -19.05 -23.48 -4.54
N LEU A 359 -18.10 -22.70 -4.00
CA LEU A 359 -17.61 -21.48 -4.63
C LEU A 359 -16.93 -21.76 -5.99
N ILE A 360 -16.08 -22.78 -6.07
CA ILE A 360 -15.35 -23.10 -7.32
C ILE A 360 -16.26 -23.76 -8.38
N ASN A 361 -17.47 -24.16 -8.02
CA ASN A 361 -18.47 -24.71 -8.94
C ASN A 361 -19.62 -23.74 -9.24
N ASP A 362 -19.60 -22.52 -8.69
CA ASP A 362 -20.60 -21.49 -8.96
C ASP A 362 -20.34 -20.86 -10.34
N GLU A 363 -21.16 -21.19 -11.34
CA GLU A 363 -21.00 -20.74 -12.72
C GLU A 363 -21.01 -19.20 -12.85
N LYS A 364 -21.80 -18.50 -12.03
CA LYS A 364 -21.88 -17.04 -12.06
C LYS A 364 -20.58 -16.41 -11.54
N GLU A 365 -20.09 -16.89 -10.39
CA GLU A 365 -18.85 -16.41 -9.79
C GLU A 365 -17.64 -16.68 -10.69
N LEU A 366 -17.61 -17.87 -11.34
CA LEU A 366 -16.58 -18.24 -12.32
C LEU A 366 -16.64 -17.35 -13.57
N ALA A 367 -17.83 -17.03 -14.08
CA ALA A 367 -17.97 -16.15 -15.25
C ALA A 367 -17.48 -14.73 -14.93
N GLU A 368 -17.83 -14.18 -13.76
CA GLU A 368 -17.34 -12.89 -13.28
C GLU A 368 -15.82 -12.93 -13.12
N HIS A 369 -15.28 -13.97 -12.48
CA HIS A 369 -13.85 -14.13 -12.28
C HIS A 369 -13.08 -14.18 -13.60
N ASN A 370 -13.57 -14.92 -14.59
CA ASN A 370 -12.97 -15.00 -15.92
C ASN A 370 -12.93 -13.63 -16.62
N MET A 371 -13.99 -12.85 -16.49
CA MET A 371 -14.03 -11.48 -17.01
C MET A 371 -12.94 -10.60 -16.35
N LEU A 372 -12.73 -10.73 -15.03
CA LEU A 372 -11.69 -9.97 -14.32
C LEU A 372 -10.28 -10.43 -14.69
N VAL A 373 -10.07 -11.73 -14.92
CA VAL A 373 -8.79 -12.27 -15.42
C VAL A 373 -8.48 -11.71 -16.81
N ASP A 374 -9.46 -11.70 -17.72
CA ASP A 374 -9.29 -11.15 -19.06
C ASP A 374 -9.04 -9.63 -19.04
N LEU A 375 -9.71 -8.91 -18.15
CA LEU A 375 -9.46 -7.49 -17.91
C LEU A 375 -8.02 -7.25 -17.43
N GLY A 376 -7.56 -8.02 -16.44
CA GLY A 376 -6.18 -7.95 -15.94
C GLY A 376 -5.14 -8.28 -17.02
N ARG A 377 -5.39 -9.31 -17.85
CA ARG A 377 -4.54 -9.64 -19.00
C ARG A 377 -4.48 -8.50 -20.02
N ASN A 378 -5.62 -7.87 -20.31
CA ASN A 378 -5.70 -6.75 -21.23
C ASN A 378 -4.96 -5.52 -20.68
N ASP A 379 -5.17 -5.19 -19.42
CA ASP A 379 -4.54 -4.02 -18.79
C ASP A 379 -3.02 -4.17 -18.72
N ILE A 380 -2.49 -5.31 -18.21
CA ILE A 380 -1.04 -5.60 -18.22
C ILE A 380 -0.51 -5.70 -19.64
N GLY A 381 -1.26 -6.26 -20.59
CA GLY A 381 -0.84 -6.46 -21.98
C GLY A 381 -0.47 -5.16 -22.71
N LYS A 382 -1.09 -4.03 -22.34
CA LYS A 382 -0.77 -2.70 -22.90
C LYS A 382 0.70 -2.32 -22.75
N ILE A 383 1.29 -2.71 -21.61
CA ILE A 383 2.64 -2.33 -21.19
C ILE A 383 3.63 -3.49 -21.13
N SER A 384 3.18 -4.72 -21.39
CA SER A 384 4.03 -5.91 -21.38
C SER A 384 4.65 -6.20 -22.75
N LYS A 385 5.82 -6.85 -22.75
CA LYS A 385 6.44 -7.39 -23.97
C LYS A 385 5.50 -8.36 -24.66
N PHE A 386 5.59 -8.44 -25.98
CA PHE A 386 4.78 -9.37 -26.76
C PHE A 386 4.99 -10.82 -26.30
N ASN A 387 3.92 -11.58 -26.18
CA ASN A 387 3.89 -12.98 -25.68
C ASN A 387 4.39 -13.21 -24.24
N SER A 388 4.62 -12.17 -23.44
CA SER A 388 5.05 -12.34 -22.05
C SER A 388 3.90 -12.47 -21.06
N VAL A 389 2.68 -12.06 -21.43
CA VAL A 389 1.52 -12.13 -20.52
C VAL A 389 1.05 -13.56 -20.32
N LYS A 390 1.00 -14.00 -19.09
CA LYS A 390 0.63 -15.36 -18.66
C LYS A 390 -0.30 -15.31 -17.45
N VAL A 391 -1.18 -16.28 -17.33
CA VAL A 391 -1.92 -16.58 -16.09
C VAL A 391 -1.12 -17.66 -15.38
N THR A 392 -0.36 -17.27 -14.35
CA THR A 392 0.57 -18.15 -13.62
C THR A 392 -0.14 -18.97 -12.55
N SER A 393 -1.27 -18.44 -12.05
CA SER A 393 -2.19 -19.13 -11.16
C SER A 393 -3.62 -18.83 -11.60
N TYR A 394 -4.47 -19.84 -11.70
CA TYR A 394 -5.82 -19.70 -12.23
C TYR A 394 -6.85 -20.35 -11.32
N GLN A 395 -7.86 -19.57 -10.94
CA GLN A 395 -9.02 -20.02 -10.16
C GLN A 395 -8.65 -20.77 -8.85
N GLN A 396 -7.66 -20.26 -8.10
CA GLN A 396 -7.30 -20.83 -6.81
C GLN A 396 -8.19 -20.29 -5.70
N ILE A 397 -8.69 -21.17 -4.83
CA ILE A 397 -9.37 -20.73 -3.61
C ILE A 397 -8.32 -20.29 -2.58
N LEU A 398 -8.29 -18.99 -2.29
CA LEU A 398 -7.50 -18.44 -1.21
C LEU A 398 -8.37 -18.24 0.04
N LYS A 399 -8.00 -18.92 1.11
CA LYS A 399 -8.69 -18.91 2.40
C LYS A 399 -8.03 -17.84 3.30
N TYR A 400 -8.71 -16.72 3.47
CA TYR A 400 -8.33 -15.69 4.44
C TYR A 400 -8.95 -15.97 5.81
N SER A 401 -8.68 -15.12 6.80
CA SER A 401 -9.12 -15.35 8.18
C SER A 401 -10.64 -15.45 8.35
N LYS A 402 -11.43 -14.69 7.58
CA LYS A 402 -12.89 -14.60 7.71
C LYS A 402 -13.66 -14.99 6.44
N ILE A 403 -13.00 -14.98 5.30
CA ILE A 403 -13.61 -15.14 3.98
C ILE A 403 -12.66 -15.91 3.07
N MET A 404 -13.20 -16.59 2.08
CA MET A 404 -12.44 -17.20 0.98
C MET A 404 -12.86 -16.59 -0.34
N HIS A 405 -11.93 -16.55 -1.30
CA HIS A 405 -12.14 -15.98 -2.63
C HIS A 405 -11.56 -16.87 -3.72
N ILE A 406 -12.09 -16.75 -4.93
CA ILE A 406 -11.44 -17.24 -6.15
C ILE A 406 -10.40 -16.21 -6.55
N CYS A 407 -9.15 -16.61 -6.68
CA CYS A 407 -8.03 -15.75 -7.04
C CYS A 407 -7.28 -16.31 -8.24
N SER A 408 -6.78 -15.42 -9.09
CA SER A 408 -5.85 -15.73 -10.17
C SER A 408 -4.68 -14.78 -10.13
N GLU A 409 -3.57 -15.15 -10.76
CA GLU A 409 -2.40 -14.29 -10.92
C GLU A 409 -2.11 -14.13 -12.40
N VAL A 410 -2.02 -12.87 -12.84
CA VAL A 410 -1.63 -12.49 -14.20
C VAL A 410 -0.28 -11.80 -14.14
N GLU A 411 0.68 -12.30 -14.90
CA GLU A 411 2.06 -11.84 -14.94
C GLU A 411 2.44 -11.41 -16.35
N GLY A 412 3.34 -10.41 -16.46
CA GLY A 412 3.92 -9.98 -17.72
C GLY A 412 5.27 -9.31 -17.53
N GLU A 413 6.14 -9.35 -18.53
CA GLU A 413 7.40 -8.60 -18.53
C GLU A 413 7.13 -7.19 -19.07
N ILE A 414 7.55 -6.14 -18.34
CA ILE A 414 7.40 -4.76 -18.80
C ILE A 414 8.19 -4.52 -20.08
N LYS A 415 7.63 -3.74 -21.03
CA LYS A 415 8.31 -3.35 -22.26
C LYS A 415 9.57 -2.54 -21.95
N ASP A 416 10.59 -2.70 -22.79
CA ASP A 416 11.81 -1.90 -22.69
C ASP A 416 11.48 -0.41 -22.85
N GLY A 417 12.03 0.42 -21.97
CA GLY A 417 11.82 1.87 -21.94
C GLY A 417 10.57 2.33 -21.21
N LEU A 418 9.71 1.41 -20.72
CA LEU A 418 8.62 1.70 -19.80
C LEU A 418 9.05 1.46 -18.35
N ASP A 419 8.35 2.11 -17.41
CA ASP A 419 8.66 2.08 -15.99
C ASP A 419 7.41 1.97 -15.09
N ALA A 420 7.61 2.10 -13.78
CA ALA A 420 6.55 2.05 -12.78
C ALA A 420 5.44 3.09 -13.00
N PHE A 421 5.78 4.27 -13.51
CA PHE A 421 4.79 5.33 -13.75
C PHE A 421 3.93 5.02 -14.99
N ASP A 422 4.49 4.36 -16.01
CA ASP A 422 3.72 3.86 -17.16
C ASP A 422 2.76 2.75 -16.71
N ALA A 423 3.17 1.92 -15.72
CA ALA A 423 2.31 0.89 -15.16
C ALA A 423 1.10 1.48 -14.43
N VAL A 424 1.32 2.50 -13.59
CA VAL A 424 0.20 3.20 -12.91
C VAL A 424 -0.70 3.88 -13.95
N GLU A 425 -0.15 4.61 -14.91
CA GLU A 425 -0.91 5.33 -15.93
C GLU A 425 -1.78 4.40 -16.79
N ALA A 426 -1.27 3.23 -17.17
CA ALA A 426 -1.99 2.29 -18.02
C ALA A 426 -3.14 1.56 -17.31
N LEU A 427 -3.00 1.28 -16.00
CA LEU A 427 -3.96 0.49 -15.26
C LEU A 427 -4.99 1.32 -14.51
N LEU A 428 -4.66 2.57 -14.18
CA LEU A 428 -5.53 3.45 -13.40
C LEU A 428 -6.65 4.08 -14.26
N PRO A 429 -7.93 4.14 -13.77
CA PRO A 429 -8.43 3.36 -12.66
C PRO A 429 -8.59 1.88 -13.01
N ALA A 430 -8.63 1.03 -11.97
CA ALA A 430 -8.92 -0.38 -12.16
C ALA A 430 -10.26 -0.59 -12.89
N GLY A 431 -10.36 -1.66 -13.69
CA GLY A 431 -11.60 -2.01 -14.36
C GLY A 431 -12.73 -2.33 -13.39
N THR A 432 -12.38 -2.94 -12.25
CA THR A 432 -13.28 -3.25 -11.12
C THR A 432 -13.85 -2.00 -10.43
N LEU A 433 -13.31 -0.81 -10.71
CA LEU A 433 -13.78 0.48 -10.20
C LEU A 433 -14.26 1.43 -11.30
N SER A 434 -14.26 1.02 -12.55
CA SER A 434 -14.72 1.83 -13.69
C SER A 434 -15.80 1.10 -14.48
N GLY A 435 -15.44 0.22 -15.37
CA GLY A 435 -16.34 -0.58 -16.18
C GLY A 435 -15.78 -0.88 -17.57
N ALA A 436 -16.59 -1.41 -18.44
CA ALA A 436 -16.22 -1.84 -19.77
C ALA A 436 -17.23 -1.37 -20.83
N PRO A 437 -16.80 -0.67 -21.89
CA PRO A 437 -15.47 -0.11 -22.15
C PRO A 437 -15.08 1.00 -21.16
N LYS A 438 -13.81 1.01 -20.70
CA LYS A 438 -13.33 1.85 -19.58
C LYS A 438 -13.65 3.34 -19.73
N ILE A 439 -13.31 3.94 -20.87
CA ILE A 439 -13.46 5.39 -21.11
C ILE A 439 -14.93 5.80 -21.06
N ARG A 440 -15.82 5.04 -21.74
CA ARG A 440 -17.24 5.33 -21.73
C ARG A 440 -17.85 5.18 -20.35
N ALA A 441 -17.46 4.14 -19.61
CA ALA A 441 -17.88 3.96 -18.23
C ALA A 441 -17.45 5.15 -17.35
N CYS A 442 -16.21 5.64 -17.48
CA CYS A 442 -15.75 6.82 -16.75
C CYS A 442 -16.56 8.08 -17.06
N GLN A 443 -17.00 8.30 -18.31
CA GLN A 443 -17.89 9.40 -18.67
C GLN A 443 -19.23 9.29 -17.97
N ILE A 444 -19.84 8.09 -17.99
CA ILE A 444 -21.13 7.81 -17.35
C ILE A 444 -21.04 7.99 -15.83
N ILE A 445 -19.96 7.52 -15.21
CA ILE A 445 -19.70 7.68 -13.79
C ILE A 445 -19.66 9.18 -13.42
N ASP A 446 -18.91 9.97 -14.18
CA ASP A 446 -18.82 11.41 -13.91
C ASP A 446 -20.14 12.13 -14.13
N GLU A 447 -20.93 11.70 -15.11
CA GLU A 447 -22.29 12.23 -15.33
C GLU A 447 -23.21 11.95 -14.15
N LEU A 448 -23.24 10.70 -13.67
CA LEU A 448 -24.24 10.21 -12.72
C LEU A 448 -23.88 10.48 -11.25
N GLU A 449 -22.59 10.42 -10.89
CA GLU A 449 -22.16 10.63 -9.50
C GLU A 449 -22.22 12.12 -9.12
N LYS A 450 -22.87 12.44 -7.99
CA LYS A 450 -23.00 13.82 -7.48
C LYS A 450 -21.67 14.43 -7.03
N THR A 451 -20.76 13.58 -6.53
CA THR A 451 -19.50 14.01 -5.93
C THR A 451 -18.31 13.38 -6.67
N PRO A 452 -17.21 14.11 -6.87
CA PRO A 452 -16.01 13.53 -7.45
C PRO A 452 -15.40 12.47 -6.52
N ARG A 453 -14.78 11.44 -7.09
CA ARG A 453 -14.25 10.31 -6.32
C ARG A 453 -13.01 10.65 -5.49
N GLY A 454 -12.19 11.58 -5.97
CA GLY A 454 -10.94 11.92 -5.30
C GLY A 454 -9.97 10.73 -5.23
N VAL A 455 -9.61 10.31 -4.02
CA VAL A 455 -8.73 9.16 -3.79
C VAL A 455 -9.42 7.83 -4.07
N TYR A 456 -10.73 7.72 -3.81
CA TYR A 456 -11.49 6.47 -4.01
C TYR A 456 -11.45 6.01 -5.48
N GLY A 457 -11.15 4.74 -5.69
CA GLY A 457 -11.00 4.14 -7.02
C GLY A 457 -9.68 4.49 -7.70
N GLY A 458 -8.79 5.22 -7.03
CA GLY A 458 -7.42 5.47 -7.41
C GLY A 458 -6.48 4.37 -6.93
N ALA A 459 -5.23 4.72 -6.60
CA ALA A 459 -4.20 3.80 -6.12
C ALA A 459 -3.51 4.33 -4.87
N LEU A 460 -3.12 3.41 -3.97
CA LEU A 460 -2.31 3.67 -2.78
C LEU A 460 -1.08 2.75 -2.81
N GLY A 461 0.09 3.27 -2.48
CA GLY A 461 1.29 2.44 -2.41
C GLY A 461 2.59 3.21 -2.59
N TYR A 462 3.60 2.54 -3.16
CA TYR A 462 4.92 3.12 -3.33
C TYR A 462 5.55 2.84 -4.70
N VAL A 463 6.47 3.73 -5.09
CA VAL A 463 7.47 3.53 -6.15
C VAL A 463 8.85 3.68 -5.50
N ASP A 464 9.68 2.63 -5.54
CA ASP A 464 11.01 2.66 -4.94
C ASP A 464 12.06 3.35 -5.83
N PHE A 465 13.25 3.62 -5.25
CA PHE A 465 14.37 4.20 -5.99
C PHE A 465 14.92 3.30 -7.10
N ASN A 466 14.63 2.00 -7.08
CA ASN A 466 15.04 1.03 -8.08
C ASN A 466 14.01 0.82 -9.20
N GLY A 467 12.90 1.57 -9.17
CA GLY A 467 11.81 1.48 -10.13
C GLY A 467 10.84 0.33 -9.88
N ASN A 468 10.87 -0.33 -8.72
CA ASN A 468 9.81 -1.24 -8.32
C ASN A 468 8.58 -0.45 -7.86
N LEU A 469 7.42 -1.07 -8.00
CA LEU A 469 6.12 -0.51 -7.66
C LEU A 469 5.30 -1.56 -6.93
N ASP A 470 4.60 -1.16 -5.88
CA ASP A 470 3.56 -1.99 -5.26
C ASP A 470 2.40 -1.08 -4.85
N THR A 471 1.24 -1.28 -5.49
CA THR A 471 0.05 -0.45 -5.31
C THR A 471 -1.21 -1.28 -5.21
N CYS A 472 -2.07 -0.90 -4.29
CA CYS A 472 -3.44 -1.42 -4.21
C CYS A 472 -4.44 -0.42 -4.79
N ILE A 473 -5.63 -0.91 -5.12
CA ILE A 473 -6.77 -0.09 -5.46
C ILE A 473 -7.25 0.63 -4.20
N ALA A 474 -7.52 1.92 -4.30
CA ALA A 474 -7.98 2.75 -3.19
C ALA A 474 -9.46 2.50 -2.90
N ILE A 475 -9.75 1.42 -2.17
CA ILE A 475 -11.07 0.97 -1.74
C ILE A 475 -11.06 0.56 -0.26
N ARG A 476 -12.22 0.31 0.33
CA ARG A 476 -12.33 -0.05 1.76
C ARG A 476 -11.55 0.93 2.64
N MET A 477 -11.75 2.21 2.39
CA MET A 477 -10.93 3.28 2.90
C MET A 477 -11.76 4.40 3.52
N ALA A 478 -11.12 5.16 4.42
CA ALA A 478 -11.58 6.47 4.85
C ALA A 478 -10.52 7.53 4.57
N VAL A 479 -10.99 8.71 4.19
CA VAL A 479 -10.17 9.92 4.07
C VAL A 479 -10.69 10.93 5.07
N LYS A 480 -9.80 11.48 5.89
CA LYS A 480 -10.07 12.61 6.77
C LYS A 480 -9.37 13.85 6.21
N LYS A 481 -10.13 14.90 6.03
CA LYS A 481 -9.63 16.22 5.63
C LYS A 481 -10.18 17.29 6.56
N GLY A 482 -9.29 17.91 7.32
CA GLY A 482 -9.70 18.76 8.43
C GLY A 482 -10.55 17.98 9.43
N ASP A 483 -11.73 18.48 9.78
CA ASP A 483 -12.68 17.86 10.71
C ASP A 483 -13.74 16.98 10.03
N ARG A 484 -13.58 16.64 8.75
CA ARG A 484 -14.50 15.77 8.01
C ARG A 484 -13.84 14.45 7.64
N VAL A 485 -14.58 13.36 7.83
CA VAL A 485 -14.22 12.02 7.35
C VAL A 485 -15.24 11.56 6.31
N TYR A 486 -14.74 10.94 5.24
CA TYR A 486 -15.61 10.31 4.24
C TYR A 486 -15.12 8.93 3.84
N ILE A 487 -16.09 8.09 3.53
CA ILE A 487 -15.93 6.70 3.12
C ILE A 487 -16.74 6.55 1.84
N GLN A 488 -16.19 5.92 0.81
CA GLN A 488 -16.90 5.72 -0.46
C GLN A 488 -16.91 4.23 -0.81
N ALA A 489 -18.03 3.77 -1.35
CA ALA A 489 -18.21 2.40 -1.80
C ALA A 489 -19.10 2.33 -3.02
N GLY A 490 -18.82 1.41 -3.93
CA GLY A 490 -19.53 1.23 -5.18
C GLY A 490 -19.95 -0.21 -5.43
N ALA A 491 -20.84 -0.37 -6.39
CA ALA A 491 -21.33 -1.64 -6.90
C ALA A 491 -21.18 -1.69 -8.42
N GLY A 492 -20.82 -2.85 -8.94
CA GLY A 492 -20.70 -3.13 -10.38
C GLY A 492 -22.04 -3.47 -10.96
N ILE A 493 -22.57 -2.58 -11.80
CA ILE A 493 -23.89 -2.71 -12.39
C ILE A 493 -23.79 -3.42 -13.75
N VAL A 494 -24.55 -4.48 -13.90
CA VAL A 494 -24.77 -5.25 -15.13
C VAL A 494 -26.28 -5.26 -15.48
N ALA A 495 -26.63 -5.82 -16.63
CA ALA A 495 -28.02 -5.83 -17.12
C ALA A 495 -29.02 -6.41 -16.09
N ASP A 496 -28.62 -7.47 -15.39
CA ASP A 496 -29.47 -8.19 -14.43
C ASP A 496 -29.40 -7.63 -13.00
N SER A 497 -28.61 -6.57 -12.75
CA SER A 497 -28.48 -5.98 -11.42
C SER A 497 -29.83 -5.51 -10.86
N ASN A 498 -30.08 -5.82 -9.58
CA ASN A 498 -31.25 -5.34 -8.84
C ASN A 498 -30.89 -4.08 -8.06
N PRO A 499 -31.55 -2.92 -8.30
CA PRO A 499 -31.18 -1.63 -7.69
C PRO A 499 -31.15 -1.64 -6.16
N GLU A 500 -32.08 -2.35 -5.50
CA GLU A 500 -32.13 -2.40 -4.04
C GLU A 500 -31.01 -3.26 -3.44
N SER A 501 -30.68 -4.35 -4.14
CA SER A 501 -29.55 -5.22 -3.77
C SER A 501 -28.23 -4.45 -3.88
N GLU A 502 -28.02 -3.70 -4.97
CA GLU A 502 -26.83 -2.89 -5.19
C GLU A 502 -26.71 -1.75 -4.15
N TYR A 503 -27.84 -1.12 -3.80
CA TYR A 503 -27.87 -0.14 -2.72
C TYR A 503 -27.41 -0.75 -1.39
N THR A 504 -27.89 -1.95 -1.06
CA THR A 504 -27.50 -2.66 0.16
C THR A 504 -26.04 -3.09 0.13
N GLU A 505 -25.56 -3.56 -1.03
CA GLU A 505 -24.16 -3.99 -1.22
C GLU A 505 -23.19 -2.83 -0.97
N THR A 506 -23.44 -1.64 -1.51
CA THR A 506 -22.58 -0.47 -1.27
C THR A 506 -22.50 -0.11 0.22
N TYR A 507 -23.60 -0.24 0.98
CA TYR A 507 -23.57 -0.04 2.42
C TYR A 507 -22.72 -1.11 3.13
N ASN A 508 -22.92 -2.38 2.78
CA ASN A 508 -22.17 -3.50 3.37
C ASN A 508 -20.66 -3.36 3.11
N LYS A 509 -20.28 -2.90 1.91
CA LYS A 509 -18.88 -2.63 1.56
C LYS A 509 -18.27 -1.48 2.38
N ALA A 510 -19.04 -0.49 2.77
CA ALA A 510 -18.59 0.62 3.62
C ALA A 510 -18.62 0.29 5.12
N LEU A 511 -19.45 -0.67 5.54
CA LEU A 511 -19.84 -0.91 6.94
C LEU A 511 -18.63 -1.20 7.84
N ALA A 512 -17.66 -1.97 7.36
CA ALA A 512 -16.46 -2.29 8.14
C ALA A 512 -15.68 -1.03 8.52
N VAL A 513 -15.50 -0.10 7.55
CA VAL A 513 -14.76 1.15 7.78
C VAL A 513 -15.59 2.11 8.63
N ILE A 514 -16.91 2.20 8.38
CA ILE A 514 -17.84 3.00 9.21
C ILE A 514 -17.78 2.56 10.68
N ASN A 515 -17.86 1.25 10.94
CA ASN A 515 -17.79 0.71 12.30
C ASN A 515 -16.42 0.95 12.94
N ALA A 516 -15.34 0.85 12.18
CA ALA A 516 -14.00 1.12 12.69
C ALA A 516 -13.84 2.58 13.13
N VAL A 517 -14.37 3.54 12.37
CA VAL A 517 -14.34 4.96 12.76
C VAL A 517 -15.22 5.21 13.99
N LYS A 518 -16.41 4.61 14.05
CA LYS A 518 -17.31 4.73 15.22
C LYS A 518 -16.71 4.17 16.50
N ASN A 519 -15.99 3.04 16.39
CA ASN A 519 -15.43 2.33 17.55
C ASN A 519 -13.98 2.74 17.85
N ALA A 520 -13.45 3.75 17.16
CA ALA A 520 -12.06 4.22 17.34
C ALA A 520 -11.74 4.64 18.79
N GLY A 521 -12.73 5.15 19.52
CA GLY A 521 -12.59 5.56 20.92
C GLY A 521 -12.38 4.41 21.91
N GLU A 522 -12.82 3.21 21.58
CA GLU A 522 -12.74 2.04 22.47
C GLU A 522 -11.33 1.47 22.56
N VAL A 523 -10.49 1.69 21.54
CA VAL A 523 -9.17 1.06 21.42
C VAL A 523 -8.17 1.50 22.50
N ASP A 524 -8.29 2.71 23.00
CA ASP A 524 -7.43 3.26 24.07
C ASP A 524 -8.16 3.34 25.43
N ALA A 525 -9.36 2.77 25.54
CA ALA A 525 -10.14 2.72 26.80
C ALA A 525 -9.69 1.62 27.77
N LEU A 526 -8.84 0.69 27.31
CA LEU A 526 -8.30 -0.45 28.09
C LEU A 526 -7.02 -0.07 28.84
#